data_cc6b754feb021cea01fcb6448028caff
#
_entry.id   cc6b754feb021cea01fcb6448028caff
#
_cell.length_a   1.000
_cell.length_b   1.000
_cell.length_c   1.000
_cell.angle_alpha   90.00
_cell.angle_beta   90.00
_cell.angle_gamma   90.00
#
_symmetry.space_group_name_H-M   'P 1'
#
loop_
_entity.id
_entity.type
_entity.pdbx_description
1 polymer ?
#
loop_
_entity_poly.entity_id
_entity_poly.type
_entity_poly.pdbx_seq_one_letter_code
_entity_poly.pdbx_strand_id
1 'polypeptide(L)'
;MKVTILGSGTSTGVPEIGCTCPTCVSTDPRDKRLRCSGLVEVDGVRILIDCGPDFREQMIRLNDFKAIDAILVTHEHYDHVGGLDDL
;
A
#
# COMPACT_ATOMS: atom_id res chain seq x y z
N MET A 1 14.70 -13.84 -2.38
CA MET A 1 13.46 -13.20 -1.90
C MET A 1 13.58 -11.70 -2.05
N LYS A 2 12.54 -11.06 -2.52
CA LYS A 2 12.47 -9.61 -2.65
C LYS A 2 11.25 -9.09 -1.90
N VAL A 3 11.44 -8.07 -1.08
CA VAL A 3 10.35 -7.41 -0.36
C VAL A 3 10.25 -5.97 -0.84
N THR A 4 9.06 -5.58 -1.29
CA THR A 4 8.78 -4.21 -1.72
C THR A 4 7.74 -3.62 -0.77
N ILE A 5 8.05 -2.49 -0.16
CA ILE A 5 7.09 -1.75 0.66
C ILE A 5 6.24 -0.89 -0.27
N LEU A 6 4.96 -1.21 -0.38
CA LEU A 6 4.03 -0.49 -1.23
C LEU A 6 3.44 0.73 -0.54
N GLY A 7 3.30 0.67 0.76
CA GLY A 7 2.85 1.78 1.58
C GLY A 7 3.29 1.59 3.02
N SER A 8 3.64 2.69 3.68
CA SER A 8 4.14 2.70 5.06
C SER A 8 3.34 3.63 5.96
N GLY A 9 2.22 4.16 5.48
CA GLY A 9 1.36 5.04 6.25
C GLY A 9 0.41 4.27 7.17
N THR A 10 -0.17 5.01 8.10
CA THR A 10 -1.23 4.53 8.97
C THR A 10 -2.58 4.48 8.23
N SER A 11 -3.65 4.17 8.93
CA SER A 11 -5.01 3.97 8.38
C SER A 11 -5.54 5.13 7.53
N THR A 12 -5.11 6.36 7.81
CA THR A 12 -5.53 7.56 7.08
C THR A 12 -4.59 7.92 5.93
N GLY A 13 -3.40 7.31 5.89
CA GLY A 13 -2.32 7.76 5.02
C GLY A 13 -1.75 9.11 5.46
N VAL A 14 -0.76 9.60 4.74
CA VAL A 14 -0.19 10.93 4.96
C VAL A 14 -0.06 11.61 3.58
N PRO A 15 -0.58 12.81 3.39
CA PRO A 15 -1.32 13.65 4.31
C PRO A 15 -2.71 13.10 4.64
N GLU A 16 -3.16 13.43 5.84
CA GLU A 16 -4.54 13.14 6.24
C GLU A 16 -5.46 14.27 5.76
N ILE A 17 -6.65 13.90 5.28
CA ILE A 17 -7.62 14.86 4.77
C ILE A 17 -7.95 15.90 5.86
N GLY A 18 -7.77 17.19 5.51
CA GLY A 18 -8.07 18.30 6.41
C GLY A 18 -6.98 18.60 7.44
N CYS A 19 -5.91 17.84 7.49
CA CYS A 19 -4.82 18.12 8.42
C CYS A 19 -3.89 19.20 7.87
N THR A 20 -3.60 20.20 8.71
CA THR A 20 -2.73 21.34 8.33
C THR A 20 -1.40 21.33 9.08
N CYS A 21 -1.01 20.22 9.71
CA CYS A 21 0.26 20.12 10.41
C CYS A 21 1.43 20.21 9.39
N PRO A 22 2.66 20.52 9.85
CA PRO A 22 3.80 20.70 8.95
C PRO A 22 4.06 19.52 8.01
N THR A 23 3.85 18.30 8.48
CA THR A 23 4.04 17.10 7.65
C THR A 23 2.97 16.98 6.58
N CYS A 24 1.71 17.19 6.93
CA CYS A 24 0.59 17.05 5.99
C CYS A 24 0.57 18.14 4.92
N VAL A 25 1.06 19.33 5.21
CA VAL A 25 1.15 20.42 4.22
C VAL A 25 2.48 20.43 3.45
N SER A 26 3.42 19.56 3.83
CA SER A 26 4.72 19.46 3.17
C SER A 26 4.60 19.06 1.71
N THR A 27 5.49 19.56 0.88
CA THR A 27 5.63 19.15 -0.53
C THR A 27 6.71 18.09 -0.74
N ASP A 28 7.41 17.69 0.32
CA ASP A 28 8.44 16.65 0.25
C ASP A 28 7.79 15.29 0.01
N PRO A 29 8.20 14.53 -1.04
CA PRO A 29 7.65 13.20 -1.30
C PRO A 29 7.82 12.22 -0.13
N ARG A 30 8.82 12.42 0.74
CA ARG A 30 9.04 11.58 1.92
C ARG A 30 7.94 11.74 2.97
N ASP A 31 7.15 12.82 2.88
CA ASP A 31 6.02 13.08 3.75
C ASP A 31 4.70 12.60 3.12
N LYS A 32 4.75 11.86 2.03
CA LYS A 32 3.59 11.26 1.35
C LYS A 32 3.64 9.75 1.57
N ARG A 33 2.67 9.22 2.32
CA ARG A 33 2.64 7.80 2.69
C ARG A 33 1.28 7.22 2.39
N LEU A 34 1.24 6.25 1.48
CA LEU A 34 0.05 5.43 1.25
C LEU A 34 -0.11 4.45 2.40
N ARG A 35 -1.29 3.89 2.55
CA ARG A 35 -1.61 2.96 3.64
C ARG A 35 -0.78 1.69 3.52
N CYS A 36 -0.58 1.04 4.65
CA CYS A 36 0.38 -0.07 4.80
C CYS A 36 0.08 -1.25 3.88
N SER A 37 1.07 -1.65 3.11
CA SER A 37 1.02 -2.86 2.29
C SER A 37 2.42 -3.25 1.85
N GLY A 38 2.65 -4.54 1.61
CA GLY A 38 3.92 -5.07 1.15
C GLY A 38 3.74 -6.14 0.09
N LEU A 39 4.74 -6.27 -0.79
CA LEU A 39 4.80 -7.32 -1.78
C LEU A 39 6.04 -8.16 -1.55
N VAL A 40 5.85 -9.46 -1.38
CA VAL A 40 6.94 -10.43 -1.20
C VAL A 40 7.03 -11.29 -2.46
N GLU A 41 8.21 -11.37 -3.03
CA GLU A 41 8.49 -12.20 -4.20
C GLU A 41 9.53 -13.25 -3.83
N VAL A 42 9.18 -14.52 -3.98
CA VAL A 42 10.06 -15.65 -3.65
C VAL A 42 9.78 -16.81 -4.60
N ASP A 43 10.84 -17.34 -5.23
CA ASP A 43 10.76 -18.50 -6.13
C ASP A 43 9.66 -18.35 -7.22
N GLY A 44 9.49 -17.14 -7.77
CA GLY A 44 8.50 -16.85 -8.79
C GLY A 44 7.08 -16.69 -8.26
N VAL A 45 6.89 -16.78 -6.96
CA VAL A 45 5.59 -16.56 -6.29
C VAL A 45 5.51 -15.14 -5.77
N ARG A 46 4.37 -14.49 -6.01
CA ARG A 46 4.12 -13.10 -5.57
C ARG A 46 3.01 -13.10 -4.52
N ILE A 47 3.37 -12.65 -3.32
CA ILE A 47 2.47 -12.62 -2.18
C ILE A 47 2.25 -11.18 -1.76
N LEU A 48 1.00 -10.73 -1.82
CA LEU A 48 0.62 -9.40 -1.33
C LEU A 48 0.25 -9.50 0.14
N ILE A 49 0.83 -8.64 0.96
CA ILE A 49 0.47 -8.54 2.37
C ILE A 49 -0.39 -7.30 2.53
N ASP A 50 -1.65 -7.51 2.83
CA ASP A 50 -2.72 -6.51 2.89
C ASP A 50 -2.99 -5.82 1.55
N CYS A 51 -4.26 -5.63 1.25
CA CYS A 51 -4.74 -5.00 0.04
C CYS A 51 -5.72 -3.89 0.43
N GLY A 52 -5.17 -2.75 0.80
CA GLY A 52 -5.94 -1.59 1.21
C GLY A 52 -6.50 -0.80 0.04
N PRO A 53 -7.18 0.31 0.32
CA PRO A 53 -7.83 1.13 -0.71
C PRO A 53 -6.84 1.80 -1.67
N ASP A 54 -5.56 1.85 -1.30
CA ASP A 54 -4.52 2.43 -2.16
C ASP A 54 -3.87 1.42 -3.10
N PHE A 55 -4.34 0.17 -3.13
CA PHE A 55 -3.74 -0.91 -3.91
C PHE A 55 -3.57 -0.52 -5.38
N ARG A 56 -4.60 0.05 -6.00
CA ARG A 56 -4.53 0.50 -7.39
C ARG A 56 -3.38 1.48 -7.61
N GLU A 57 -3.29 2.52 -6.77
CA GLU A 57 -2.24 3.52 -6.86
C GLU A 57 -0.86 2.92 -6.60
N GLN A 58 -0.75 2.01 -5.66
CA GLN A 58 0.48 1.31 -5.34
C GLN A 58 1.00 0.50 -6.53
N MET A 59 0.11 -0.21 -7.22
CA MET A 59 0.47 -0.98 -8.41
C MET A 59 0.88 -0.08 -9.57
N ILE A 60 0.18 1.02 -9.78
CA ILE A 60 0.52 1.99 -10.83
C ILE A 60 1.91 2.59 -10.57
N ARG A 61 2.21 2.97 -9.32
CA ARG A 61 3.52 3.52 -8.95
C ARG A 61 4.65 2.51 -9.12
N LEU A 62 4.38 1.25 -8.79
CA LEU A 62 5.34 0.17 -8.98
C LEU A 62 5.59 -0.12 -10.47
N ASN A 63 4.61 0.22 -11.32
CA ASN A 63 4.64 -0.03 -12.75
C ASN A 63 4.91 -1.49 -13.09
N ASP A 64 4.32 -2.38 -12.31
CA ASP A 64 4.47 -3.82 -12.43
C ASP A 64 3.07 -4.45 -12.43
N PHE A 65 2.72 -5.09 -13.53
CA PHE A 65 1.38 -5.65 -13.75
C PHE A 65 1.37 -7.17 -13.76
N LYS A 66 2.37 -7.80 -13.18
CA LYS A 66 2.40 -9.25 -13.01
C LYS A 66 1.34 -9.68 -12.00
N ALA A 67 0.83 -10.88 -12.19
CA ALA A 67 -0.21 -11.43 -11.33
C ALA A 67 0.26 -11.58 -9.88
N ILE A 68 -0.68 -11.39 -8.96
CA ILE A 68 -0.51 -11.71 -7.55
C ILE A 68 -0.99 -13.14 -7.33
N ASP A 69 -0.15 -13.98 -6.74
CA ASP A 69 -0.46 -15.40 -6.55
C ASP A 69 -1.23 -15.67 -5.26
N ALA A 70 -0.98 -14.88 -4.22
CA ALA A 70 -1.62 -15.05 -2.93
C ALA A 70 -1.69 -13.73 -2.18
N ILE A 71 -2.66 -13.63 -1.28
CA ILE A 71 -2.84 -12.48 -0.40
C ILE A 71 -2.85 -12.97 1.04
N LEU A 72 -2.06 -12.33 1.88
CA LEU A 72 -2.11 -12.52 3.32
C LEU A 72 -2.73 -11.27 3.94
N VAL A 73 -3.86 -11.41 4.61
CA VAL A 73 -4.55 -10.33 5.29
C VAL A 73 -4.20 -10.38 6.77
N THR A 74 -3.61 -9.30 7.28
CA THR A 74 -3.23 -9.24 8.70
C THR A 74 -4.46 -9.09 9.59
N HIS A 75 -5.43 -8.28 9.18
CA HIS A 75 -6.70 -8.11 9.87
C HIS A 75 -7.72 -7.42 8.94
N GLU A 76 -8.99 -7.37 9.35
CA GLU A 76 -10.12 -6.99 8.49
C GLU A 76 -10.41 -5.49 8.42
N HIS A 77 -9.59 -4.63 9.01
CA HIS A 77 -9.81 -3.19 8.92
C HIS A 77 -9.74 -2.70 7.48
N TYR A 78 -10.53 -1.68 7.14
CA TYR A 78 -10.66 -1.17 5.78
C TYR A 78 -9.33 -0.84 5.10
N ASP A 79 -8.39 -0.26 5.85
CA ASP A 79 -7.08 0.12 5.33
C ASP A 79 -6.21 -1.08 4.94
N HIS A 80 -6.63 -2.31 5.29
CA HIS A 80 -5.95 -3.56 4.95
C HIS A 80 -6.71 -4.44 3.96
N VAL A 81 -7.98 -4.17 3.69
CA VAL A 81 -8.82 -5.02 2.81
C VAL A 81 -9.63 -4.23 1.78
N GLY A 82 -9.69 -2.91 1.87
CA GLY A 82 -10.58 -2.08 1.07
C GLY A 82 -10.30 -2.07 -0.43
N GLY A 83 -9.16 -2.60 -0.87
CA GLY A 83 -8.75 -2.68 -2.26
C GLY A 83 -8.94 -4.05 -2.90
N LEU A 84 -9.55 -5.01 -2.21
CA LEU A 84 -9.67 -6.38 -2.73
C LEU A 84 -10.40 -6.45 -4.07
N ASP A 85 -11.34 -5.56 -4.32
CA ASP A 85 -12.07 -5.53 -5.58
C ASP A 85 -11.21 -5.16 -6.79
N ASP A 86 -10.03 -4.59 -6.57
CA ASP A 86 -9.10 -4.22 -7.64
C ASP A 86 -8.14 -5.36 -8.04
N LEU A 87 -8.23 -6.46 -7.39
CA LEU A 87 -7.38 -7.63 -7.70
C LEU A 87 -7.79 -8.34 -8.98
#